data_377c7e784e9dd5f7c0831822490efe7c
#
_entry.id   377c7e784e9dd5f7c0831822490efe7c
#
_cell.length_a   1.000
_cell.length_b   1.000
_cell.length_c   1.000
_cell.angle_alpha   90.00
_cell.angle_beta   90.00
_cell.angle_gamma   90.00
#
_symmetry.space_group_name_H-M   'P 1'
#
loop_
_entity.id
_entity.type
_entity.pdbx_description
1 polymer ?
#
loop_
_entity_poly.entity_id
_entity_poly.type
_entity_poly.pdbx_seq_one_letter_code
_entity_poly.pdbx_strand_id
1 'polypeptide(L)'
;MKPDVVFILENAGWPALLLDGAGIILRANPAAVKIFGTVVEGESPLLSAIWSSENGTTPEQFLAHRGLSPADTAALKFLVKGGGTGVFLISICTFIKEGEKFFVFQAAPEAAAAGNAKNPALEASFAQKQKLDCALQLARTVSLDFNNALTSILGHTSLLLGKAEPGHPWRRSLLGVEKSAERAAEISNELAAFSRQEMETPRAVPGNLNAVVNRCVDFFRNASGASIAWKMQLERGLFAARFDEAKLQQALMKVLENAVEAITSGSGQITVQTRNLELTEPTQDRNAQLAAGTYVCVEIADNGRGIEPDVLPRIFEPFFTTKGKTHRGLGLALAYGIVSNHGGGVAVSGQPGAGTSVRIYMPAEKQLARESAGAGDNLHGSETVLVVDDETLLLSMTETILTEFGYKILTASSGQKALAILARDDLKVDLVITDLVMPGMSGRELVERIRQQAPAPRILCMSGYSLSADQRAGTPFLRKPFTSVELLAKVKRVITANLGVDA
;
A
#
# COMPACT_ATOMS: atom_id res chain seq x y z
N MET A 1 -2.90 -33.14 3.25
CA MET A 1 -2.77 -31.99 2.31
C MET A 1 -1.95 -30.94 3.04
N LYS A 2 -0.78 -30.50 2.52
CA LYS A 2 -0.05 -29.40 3.17
C LYS A 2 -0.93 -28.15 3.07
N PRO A 3 -1.17 -27.40 4.14
CA PRO A 3 -1.97 -26.19 4.06
C PRO A 3 -1.33 -25.21 3.07
N ASP A 4 -2.15 -24.59 2.25
CA ASP A 4 -1.73 -23.64 1.20
C ASP A 4 -1.41 -22.30 1.83
N VAL A 5 -0.30 -22.24 2.59
CA VAL A 5 0.19 -21.04 3.24
C VAL A 5 1.14 -20.33 2.28
N VAL A 6 0.76 -19.16 1.82
CA VAL A 6 1.61 -18.33 0.94
C VAL A 6 2.80 -17.83 1.74
N PHE A 7 4.03 -18.12 1.26
CA PHE A 7 5.27 -17.69 1.90
C PHE A 7 5.84 -16.47 1.16
N ILE A 8 5.64 -15.28 1.72
CA ILE A 8 6.04 -14.00 1.10
C ILE A 8 7.56 -13.79 1.14
N LEU A 9 8.24 -14.43 2.09
CA LEU A 9 9.68 -14.23 2.32
C LEU A 9 10.58 -15.04 1.37
N GLU A 10 10.01 -15.58 0.28
CA GLU A 10 10.74 -16.38 -0.72
C GLU A 10 11.95 -15.62 -1.27
N ASN A 11 11.80 -14.32 -1.53
CA ASN A 11 12.84 -13.46 -2.11
C ASN A 11 13.53 -12.55 -1.07
N ALA A 12 13.32 -12.77 0.23
CA ALA A 12 14.01 -12.01 1.26
C ALA A 12 15.53 -12.27 1.22
N GLY A 13 16.31 -11.21 1.35
CA GLY A 13 17.78 -11.30 1.38
C GLY A 13 18.35 -11.92 2.67
N TRP A 14 17.51 -12.27 3.64
CA TRP A 14 17.86 -12.93 4.91
C TRP A 14 17.16 -14.28 5.03
N PRO A 15 17.73 -15.23 5.82
CA PRO A 15 17.14 -16.55 6.02
C PRO A 15 15.75 -16.48 6.64
N ALA A 16 14.79 -17.14 6.02
CA ALA A 16 13.43 -17.22 6.53
C ALA A 16 12.88 -18.65 6.40
N LEU A 17 12.17 -19.11 7.42
CA LEU A 17 11.54 -20.43 7.51
C LEU A 17 10.07 -20.26 7.92
N LEU A 18 9.20 -21.04 7.29
CA LEU A 18 7.81 -21.24 7.72
C LEU A 18 7.70 -22.63 8.35
N LEU A 19 7.18 -22.68 9.57
CA LEU A 19 7.05 -23.92 10.36
C LEU A 19 5.59 -24.13 10.76
N ASP A 20 5.21 -25.38 10.93
CA ASP A 20 3.96 -25.75 11.60
C ASP A 20 4.14 -25.82 13.13
N GLY A 21 3.02 -26.13 13.83
CA GLY A 21 3.01 -26.26 15.30
C GLY A 21 3.88 -27.39 15.85
N ALA A 22 4.22 -28.39 15.04
CA ALA A 22 5.09 -29.51 15.39
C ALA A 22 6.56 -29.25 15.08
N GLY A 23 6.92 -28.09 14.49
CA GLY A 23 8.29 -27.74 14.11
C GLY A 23 8.74 -28.35 12.78
N ILE A 24 7.79 -28.79 11.92
CA ILE A 24 8.10 -29.18 10.55
C ILE A 24 8.31 -27.90 9.72
N ILE A 25 9.39 -27.84 8.97
CA ILE A 25 9.67 -26.74 8.07
C ILE A 25 8.86 -26.95 6.79
N LEU A 26 7.84 -26.12 6.60
CA LEU A 26 6.96 -26.18 5.43
C LEU A 26 7.57 -25.46 4.23
N ARG A 27 8.34 -24.39 4.47
CA ARG A 27 9.04 -23.61 3.46
C ARG A 27 10.34 -23.05 4.02
N ALA A 28 11.34 -22.97 3.17
CA ALA A 28 12.62 -22.29 3.42
C ALA A 28 12.94 -21.43 2.20
N ASN A 29 13.34 -20.18 2.39
CA ASN A 29 13.75 -19.33 1.28
C ASN A 29 15.19 -19.62 0.83
N PRO A 30 15.62 -19.16 -0.36
CA PRO A 30 16.97 -19.39 -0.86
C PRO A 30 18.09 -18.92 0.08
N ALA A 31 17.86 -17.85 0.86
CA ALA A 31 18.83 -17.38 1.85
C ALA A 31 18.95 -18.36 3.04
N ALA A 32 17.87 -18.99 3.48
CA ALA A 32 17.91 -20.04 4.50
C ALA A 32 18.63 -21.30 4.00
N VAL A 33 18.32 -21.73 2.79
CA VAL A 33 19.03 -22.87 2.15
C VAL A 33 20.53 -22.64 2.01
N LYS A 34 20.92 -21.41 1.67
CA LYS A 34 22.34 -21.04 1.57
C LYS A 34 23.08 -21.19 2.90
N ILE A 35 22.44 -20.89 4.02
CA ILE A 35 23.05 -20.91 5.36
C ILE A 35 22.90 -22.27 6.03
N PHE A 36 21.70 -22.84 6.01
CA PHE A 36 21.41 -24.11 6.70
C PHE A 36 21.63 -25.36 5.83
N GLY A 37 21.77 -25.16 4.52
CA GLY A 37 21.93 -26.27 3.56
C GLY A 37 20.59 -26.86 3.12
N THR A 38 20.67 -27.91 2.29
CA THR A 38 19.48 -28.62 1.74
C THR A 38 18.68 -29.41 2.78
N VAL A 39 19.18 -29.51 4.01
CA VAL A 39 18.49 -30.17 5.14
C VAL A 39 17.13 -29.52 5.42
N VAL A 40 16.95 -28.23 5.07
CA VAL A 40 15.69 -27.48 5.25
C VAL A 40 14.72 -27.65 4.06
N GLU A 41 15.08 -28.37 2.99
CA GLU A 41 14.27 -28.58 1.78
C GLU A 41 13.73 -30.03 1.61
N GLY A 42 13.95 -30.92 2.56
CA GLY A 42 13.52 -32.33 2.49
C GLY A 42 11.99 -32.52 2.42
N GLU A 43 11.52 -33.78 2.32
CA GLU A 43 10.08 -34.11 2.25
C GLU A 43 9.31 -33.72 3.52
N SER A 44 9.94 -33.65 4.69
CA SER A 44 9.36 -33.15 5.94
C SER A 44 10.50 -32.75 6.89
N PRO A 45 11.26 -31.69 6.55
CA PRO A 45 12.41 -31.29 7.35
C PRO A 45 11.94 -30.76 8.70
N LEU A 46 12.61 -31.22 9.77
CA LEU A 46 12.30 -30.79 11.12
C LEU A 46 13.26 -29.66 11.55
N LEU A 47 12.77 -28.72 12.34
CA LEU A 47 13.58 -27.67 12.95
C LEU A 47 14.73 -28.26 13.78
N SER A 48 14.52 -29.45 14.39
CA SER A 48 15.54 -30.18 15.14
C SER A 48 16.79 -30.53 14.31
N ALA A 49 16.66 -30.65 12.99
CA ALA A 49 17.80 -30.97 12.09
C ALA A 49 18.83 -29.83 12.01
N ILE A 50 18.42 -28.61 12.28
CA ILE A 50 19.32 -27.44 12.32
C ILE A 50 19.45 -26.83 13.73
N TRP A 51 18.75 -27.38 14.72
CA TRP A 51 18.75 -26.86 16.09
C TRP A 51 20.00 -27.26 16.85
N SER A 52 20.68 -26.34 17.49
CA SER A 52 21.84 -26.65 18.33
C SER A 52 21.40 -27.07 19.75
N SER A 53 22.03 -28.12 20.29
CA SER A 53 21.85 -28.53 21.69
C SER A 53 22.25 -27.46 22.71
N GLU A 54 23.05 -26.48 22.28
CA GLU A 54 23.46 -25.34 23.11
C GLU A 54 22.34 -24.34 23.41
N ASN A 55 21.14 -24.49 22.80
CA ASN A 55 19.98 -23.66 23.11
C ASN A 55 19.34 -24.01 24.48
N GLY A 56 19.71 -25.10 25.12
CA GLY A 56 19.19 -25.52 26.44
C GLY A 56 17.74 -26.00 26.44
N THR A 57 17.03 -25.93 25.32
CA THR A 57 15.65 -26.40 25.12
C THR A 57 15.54 -27.14 23.80
N THR A 58 14.58 -28.04 23.67
CA THR A 58 14.25 -28.63 22.36
C THR A 58 13.40 -27.68 21.51
N PRO A 59 13.40 -27.82 20.18
CA PRO A 59 12.54 -26.99 19.30
C PRO A 59 11.07 -27.05 19.70
N GLU A 60 10.56 -28.22 20.05
CA GLU A 60 9.15 -28.42 20.44
C GLU A 60 8.82 -27.70 21.74
N GLN A 61 9.70 -27.79 22.74
CA GLN A 61 9.55 -27.04 23.99
C GLN A 61 9.60 -25.52 23.74
N PHE A 62 10.51 -25.08 22.90
CA PHE A 62 10.62 -23.67 22.54
C PHE A 62 9.36 -23.14 21.84
N LEU A 63 8.80 -23.86 20.86
CA LEU A 63 7.60 -23.49 20.13
C LEU A 63 6.34 -23.56 21.00
N ALA A 64 6.25 -24.53 21.92
CA ALA A 64 5.11 -24.71 22.83
C ALA A 64 4.93 -23.52 23.79
N HIS A 65 6.02 -22.89 24.24
CA HIS A 65 5.97 -21.77 25.17
C HIS A 65 5.70 -20.41 24.48
N ARG A 66 5.63 -20.37 23.15
CA ARG A 66 5.35 -19.12 22.40
C ARG A 66 3.86 -18.87 22.28
N GLY A 67 3.43 -17.71 22.79
CA GLY A 67 2.06 -17.20 22.61
C GLY A 67 1.80 -16.71 21.18
N LEU A 68 0.57 -16.24 20.95
CA LEU A 68 0.23 -15.48 19.76
C LEU A 68 0.84 -14.07 19.91
N SER A 69 2.00 -13.85 19.33
CA SER A 69 2.66 -12.54 19.29
C SER A 69 2.95 -12.16 17.83
N PRO A 70 2.68 -10.91 17.43
CA PRO A 70 2.97 -10.46 16.06
C PRO A 70 4.47 -10.44 15.75
N ALA A 71 5.34 -10.27 16.74
CA ALA A 71 6.78 -10.48 16.61
C ALA A 71 7.42 -10.63 17.99
N ASP A 72 8.18 -11.69 18.15
CA ASP A 72 9.03 -11.93 19.34
C ASP A 72 10.45 -12.17 18.84
N THR A 73 11.47 -11.80 19.59
CA THR A 73 12.87 -11.98 19.22
C THR A 73 13.58 -12.87 20.21
N ALA A 74 14.43 -13.78 19.70
CA ALA A 74 15.25 -14.64 20.51
C ALA A 74 16.64 -14.84 19.87
N ALA A 75 17.69 -14.82 20.67
CA ALA A 75 19.01 -15.26 20.22
C ALA A 75 19.06 -16.78 20.29
N LEU A 76 19.23 -17.44 19.15
CA LEU A 76 19.23 -18.90 19.02
C LEU A 76 20.47 -19.37 18.27
N LYS A 77 20.89 -20.59 18.59
CA LYS A 77 22.04 -21.26 17.94
C LYS A 77 21.54 -22.31 16.96
N PHE A 78 22.03 -22.25 15.74
CA PHE A 78 21.69 -23.23 14.70
C PHE A 78 22.92 -23.86 14.09
N LEU A 79 22.79 -25.09 13.64
CA LEU A 79 23.77 -25.77 12.83
C LEU A 79 23.76 -25.16 11.43
N VAL A 80 24.92 -24.74 10.94
CA VAL A 80 25.07 -24.13 9.61
C VAL A 80 25.73 -25.11 8.64
N LYS A 81 25.53 -24.90 7.36
CA LYS A 81 26.16 -25.65 6.28
C LYS A 81 27.69 -25.63 6.47
N GLY A 82 28.32 -26.81 6.55
CA GLY A 82 29.76 -26.94 6.80
C GLY A 82 30.15 -27.41 8.20
N GLY A 83 29.15 -27.67 9.10
CA GLY A 83 29.36 -28.38 10.37
C GLY A 83 29.72 -27.49 11.57
N GLY A 84 29.47 -26.20 11.49
CA GLY A 84 29.59 -25.26 12.63
C GLY A 84 28.25 -24.89 13.25
N THR A 85 28.29 -24.22 14.43
CA THR A 85 27.15 -23.60 15.08
C THR A 85 27.22 -22.09 14.87
N GLY A 86 26.15 -21.48 14.35
CA GLY A 86 26.01 -20.03 14.22
C GLY A 86 24.99 -19.49 15.21
N VAL A 87 25.25 -18.32 15.78
CA VAL A 87 24.30 -17.59 16.62
C VAL A 87 23.52 -16.62 15.73
N PHE A 88 22.20 -16.66 15.88
CA PHE A 88 21.28 -15.84 15.08
C PHE A 88 20.28 -15.14 15.99
N LEU A 89 20.03 -13.89 15.71
CA LEU A 89 18.87 -13.19 16.26
C LEU A 89 17.64 -13.56 15.41
N ILE A 90 16.71 -14.30 16.00
CA ILE A 90 15.51 -14.77 15.30
C ILE A 90 14.33 -13.87 15.67
N SER A 91 13.70 -13.29 14.66
CA SER A 91 12.36 -12.73 14.78
C SER A 91 11.34 -13.82 14.50
N ILE A 92 10.39 -14.00 15.42
CA ILE A 92 9.41 -15.09 15.37
C ILE A 92 8.01 -14.48 15.32
N CYS A 93 7.29 -14.79 14.26
CA CYS A 93 5.90 -14.43 14.11
C CYS A 93 5.03 -15.68 14.25
N THR A 94 3.99 -15.63 15.07
CA THR A 94 3.07 -16.74 15.31
C THR A 94 1.67 -16.39 14.82
N PHE A 95 1.04 -17.28 14.06
CA PHE A 95 -0.33 -17.11 13.59
C PHE A 95 -1.09 -18.44 13.57
N ILE A 96 -2.42 -18.37 13.49
CA ILE A 96 -3.31 -19.55 13.39
C ILE A 96 -3.99 -19.52 12.02
N LYS A 97 -4.02 -20.67 11.36
CA LYS A 97 -4.80 -20.92 10.14
C LYS A 97 -5.53 -22.24 10.27
N GLU A 98 -6.85 -22.26 10.01
CA GLU A 98 -7.71 -23.46 10.11
C GLU A 98 -7.62 -24.17 11.46
N GLY A 99 -7.35 -23.41 12.55
CA GLY A 99 -7.18 -23.97 13.90
C GLY A 99 -5.78 -24.49 14.21
N GLU A 100 -4.89 -24.53 13.23
CA GLU A 100 -3.50 -24.95 13.38
C GLU A 100 -2.58 -23.74 13.58
N LYS A 101 -1.52 -23.93 14.37
CA LYS A 101 -0.54 -22.89 14.71
C LYS A 101 0.65 -22.97 13.79
N PHE A 102 1.08 -21.82 13.28
CA PHE A 102 2.23 -21.68 12.39
C PHE A 102 3.21 -20.64 12.92
N PHE A 103 4.48 -20.79 12.55
CA PHE A 103 5.55 -19.87 12.91
C PHE A 103 6.34 -19.44 11.67
N VAL A 104 6.66 -18.15 11.60
CA VAL A 104 7.62 -17.61 10.65
C VAL A 104 8.88 -17.21 11.41
N PHE A 105 10.00 -17.83 11.09
CA PHE A 105 11.31 -17.50 11.62
C PHE A 105 12.07 -16.69 10.59
N GLN A 106 12.62 -15.57 11.03
CA GLN A 106 13.52 -14.72 10.23
C GLN A 106 14.83 -14.60 10.99
N ALA A 107 15.92 -15.05 10.40
CA ALA A 107 17.20 -15.13 11.07
C ALA A 107 18.18 -14.04 10.59
N ALA A 108 18.77 -13.30 11.52
CA ALA A 108 19.93 -12.45 11.26
C ALA A 108 21.17 -13.08 11.91
N PRO A 109 22.29 -13.31 11.18
CA PRO A 109 23.53 -13.77 11.78
C PRO A 109 24.01 -12.76 12.82
N GLU A 110 24.38 -13.23 14.03
CA GLU A 110 24.92 -12.35 15.08
C GLU A 110 26.27 -11.74 14.64
N ALA A 111 27.03 -12.44 13.77
CA ALA A 111 28.24 -11.89 13.17
C ALA A 111 27.96 -10.70 12.22
N ALA A 112 26.80 -10.64 11.60
CA ALA A 112 26.36 -9.45 10.86
C ALA A 112 25.94 -8.33 11.82
N ALA A 113 25.43 -8.67 12.99
CA ALA A 113 25.19 -7.75 14.09
C ALA A 113 26.51 -7.38 14.81
N ALA A 114 27.42 -8.34 15.04
CA ALA A 114 28.67 -8.13 15.75
C ALA A 114 29.78 -7.46 14.89
N GLY A 115 29.80 -7.68 13.60
CA GLY A 115 30.71 -6.95 12.67
C GLY A 115 30.38 -5.47 12.56
N ASN A 116 29.13 -5.10 12.87
CA ASN A 116 28.62 -3.73 13.01
C ASN A 116 28.25 -3.36 14.45
N ALA A 117 28.71 -4.13 15.46
CA ALA A 117 28.37 -4.01 16.89
C ALA A 117 28.74 -2.66 17.55
N LYS A 118 28.98 -1.62 16.77
CA LYS A 118 29.10 -0.24 17.24
C LYS A 118 27.89 0.64 16.87
N ASN A 119 26.84 0.07 16.26
CA ASN A 119 25.70 0.89 15.85
C ASN A 119 24.34 0.25 16.25
N PRO A 120 23.87 0.47 17.53
CA PRO A 120 22.59 -0.06 18.01
C PRO A 120 21.41 0.41 17.19
N ALA A 121 21.57 1.45 16.39
CA ALA A 121 20.57 2.01 15.51
C ALA A 121 20.36 1.13 14.25
N LEU A 122 21.41 0.43 13.75
CA LEU A 122 21.28 -0.50 12.62
C LEU A 122 20.47 -1.75 13.04
N GLU A 123 20.68 -2.23 14.25
CA GLU A 123 19.91 -3.34 14.83
C GLU A 123 18.44 -2.98 15.01
N ALA A 124 18.16 -1.77 15.49
CA ALA A 124 16.79 -1.28 15.64
C ALA A 124 16.07 -1.16 14.28
N SER A 125 16.74 -0.65 13.24
CA SER A 125 16.18 -0.55 11.88
C SER A 125 15.92 -1.93 11.27
N PHE A 126 16.84 -2.88 11.45
CA PHE A 126 16.68 -4.24 10.97
C PHE A 126 15.54 -4.97 11.69
N ALA A 127 15.45 -4.85 13.02
CA ALA A 127 14.37 -5.42 13.81
C ALA A 127 13.00 -4.82 13.41
N GLN A 128 12.97 -3.52 13.11
CA GLN A 128 11.76 -2.86 12.62
C GLN A 128 11.32 -3.37 11.25
N LYS A 129 12.26 -3.56 10.33
CA LYS A 129 11.97 -4.14 9.01
C LYS A 129 11.45 -5.57 9.15
N GLN A 130 12.07 -6.40 9.99
CA GLN A 130 11.59 -7.76 10.25
C GLN A 130 10.17 -7.78 10.84
N LYS A 131 9.86 -6.87 11.77
CA LYS A 131 8.50 -6.73 12.32
C LYS A 131 7.49 -6.38 11.25
N LEU A 132 7.86 -5.47 10.35
CA LEU A 132 7.02 -5.08 9.22
C LEU A 132 6.76 -6.26 8.29
N ASP A 133 7.80 -6.97 7.86
CA ASP A 133 7.69 -8.14 6.98
C ASP A 133 6.81 -9.25 7.59
N CYS A 134 6.95 -9.48 8.89
CA CYS A 134 6.10 -10.40 9.64
C CYS A 134 4.62 -9.98 9.63
N ALA A 135 4.36 -8.71 9.87
CA ALA A 135 3.00 -8.17 9.85
C ALA A 135 2.37 -8.24 8.45
N LEU A 136 3.16 -8.04 7.39
CA LEU A 136 2.74 -8.19 5.99
C LEU A 136 2.39 -9.63 5.65
N GLN A 137 3.20 -10.59 6.11
CA GLN A 137 2.91 -12.01 5.95
C GLN A 137 1.58 -12.39 6.60
N LEU A 138 1.36 -11.95 7.84
CA LEU A 138 0.08 -12.13 8.56
C LEU A 138 -1.07 -11.48 7.80
N ALA A 139 -0.91 -10.22 7.42
CA ALA A 139 -1.90 -9.45 6.70
C ALA A 139 -2.38 -10.17 5.44
N ARG A 140 -1.45 -10.76 4.68
CA ARG A 140 -1.78 -11.48 3.45
C ARG A 140 -2.53 -12.78 3.71
N THR A 141 -2.04 -13.60 4.65
CA THR A 141 -2.66 -14.89 4.96
C THR A 141 -4.08 -14.67 5.47
N VAL A 142 -4.23 -13.75 6.42
CA VAL A 142 -5.52 -13.41 7.03
C VAL A 142 -6.47 -12.80 6.00
N SER A 143 -6.02 -11.88 5.14
CA SER A 143 -6.89 -11.23 4.14
C SER A 143 -7.46 -12.21 3.12
N LEU A 144 -6.69 -13.22 2.69
CA LEU A 144 -7.19 -14.21 1.75
C LEU A 144 -8.32 -15.04 2.37
N ASP A 145 -8.12 -15.51 3.60
CA ASP A 145 -9.12 -16.32 4.30
C ASP A 145 -10.38 -15.51 4.64
N PHE A 146 -10.20 -14.25 5.08
CA PHE A 146 -11.32 -13.34 5.33
C PHE A 146 -12.10 -13.01 4.07
N ASN A 147 -11.43 -12.73 2.95
CA ASN A 147 -12.11 -12.43 1.69
C ASN A 147 -12.94 -13.60 1.18
N ASN A 148 -12.45 -14.83 1.34
CA ASN A 148 -13.19 -16.03 0.97
C ASN A 148 -14.45 -16.19 1.85
N ALA A 149 -14.33 -16.01 3.17
CA ALA A 149 -15.45 -16.09 4.10
C ALA A 149 -16.48 -14.96 3.84
N LEU A 150 -16.02 -13.73 3.62
CA LEU A 150 -16.88 -12.59 3.35
C LEU A 150 -17.60 -12.70 2.00
N THR A 151 -16.94 -13.26 0.98
CA THR A 151 -17.57 -13.54 -0.31
C THR A 151 -18.73 -14.53 -0.15
N SER A 152 -18.53 -15.57 0.68
CA SER A 152 -19.61 -16.52 1.01
C SER A 152 -20.75 -15.87 1.76
N ILE A 153 -20.46 -15.05 2.80
CA ILE A 153 -21.47 -14.34 3.58
C ILE A 153 -22.28 -13.38 2.70
N LEU A 154 -21.61 -12.54 1.89
CA LEU A 154 -22.24 -11.61 0.97
C LEU A 154 -23.10 -12.33 -0.07
N GLY A 155 -22.58 -13.44 -0.65
CA GLY A 155 -23.30 -14.23 -1.62
C GLY A 155 -24.60 -14.82 -1.05
N HIS A 156 -24.55 -15.42 0.14
CA HIS A 156 -25.74 -15.97 0.79
C HIS A 156 -26.72 -14.89 1.24
N THR A 157 -26.23 -13.78 1.77
CA THR A 157 -27.07 -12.64 2.21
C THR A 157 -27.81 -12.02 1.02
N SER A 158 -27.09 -11.79 -0.10
CA SER A 158 -27.69 -11.24 -1.33
C SER A 158 -28.73 -12.19 -1.92
N LEU A 159 -28.49 -13.51 -1.93
CA LEU A 159 -29.49 -14.51 -2.36
C LEU A 159 -30.75 -14.49 -1.50
N LEU A 160 -30.62 -14.36 -0.18
CA LEU A 160 -31.75 -14.26 0.75
C LEU A 160 -32.52 -12.95 0.57
N LEU A 161 -31.82 -11.84 0.36
CA LEU A 161 -32.43 -10.53 0.08
C LEU A 161 -33.17 -10.51 -1.24
N GLY A 162 -32.66 -11.19 -2.27
CA GLY A 162 -33.34 -11.34 -3.56
C GLY A 162 -34.62 -12.17 -3.49
N LYS A 163 -34.74 -13.09 -2.51
CA LYS A 163 -35.94 -13.92 -2.26
C LYS A 163 -36.90 -13.30 -1.25
N ALA A 164 -36.45 -12.35 -0.43
CA ALA A 164 -37.27 -11.74 0.61
C ALA A 164 -38.13 -10.59 0.03
N GLU A 165 -39.46 -10.68 0.20
CA GLU A 165 -40.37 -9.60 -0.16
C GLU A 165 -40.05 -8.30 0.58
N PRO A 166 -40.40 -7.13 0.06
CA PRO A 166 -40.13 -5.82 0.67
C PRO A 166 -40.52 -5.67 2.12
N GLY A 167 -41.60 -6.34 2.57
CA GLY A 167 -42.14 -6.33 3.94
C GLY A 167 -41.64 -7.46 4.84
N HIS A 168 -40.74 -8.31 4.38
CA HIS A 168 -40.29 -9.48 5.15
C HIS A 168 -39.57 -9.10 6.45
N PRO A 169 -39.93 -9.69 7.62
CA PRO A 169 -39.43 -9.27 8.94
C PRO A 169 -37.88 -9.30 9.04
N TRP A 170 -37.22 -10.21 8.32
CA TRP A 170 -35.75 -10.37 8.36
C TRP A 170 -34.99 -9.47 7.39
N ARG A 171 -35.69 -8.79 6.45
CA ARG A 171 -35.03 -7.98 5.43
C ARG A 171 -34.12 -6.90 6.03
N ARG A 172 -34.57 -6.24 7.11
CA ARG A 172 -33.77 -5.23 7.83
C ARG A 172 -32.49 -5.83 8.43
N SER A 173 -32.61 -7.03 9.02
CA SER A 173 -31.46 -7.74 9.61
C SER A 173 -30.47 -8.20 8.53
N LEU A 174 -30.97 -8.73 7.40
CA LEU A 174 -30.13 -9.14 6.27
C LEU A 174 -29.39 -7.96 5.66
N LEU A 175 -30.01 -6.80 5.48
CA LEU A 175 -29.35 -5.56 5.05
C LEU A 175 -28.27 -5.12 6.05
N GLY A 176 -28.50 -5.32 7.35
CA GLY A 176 -27.50 -5.05 8.39
C GLY A 176 -26.29 -5.99 8.31
N VAL A 177 -26.52 -7.27 8.01
CA VAL A 177 -25.45 -8.27 7.79
C VAL A 177 -24.67 -7.94 6.52
N GLU A 178 -25.36 -7.65 5.40
CA GLU A 178 -24.73 -7.26 4.13
C GLU A 178 -23.79 -6.06 4.32
N LYS A 179 -24.31 -4.96 4.90
CA LYS A 179 -23.51 -3.76 5.18
C LYS A 179 -22.31 -4.02 6.10
N SER A 180 -22.47 -4.92 7.08
CA SER A 180 -21.38 -5.28 7.99
C SER A 180 -20.31 -6.13 7.28
N ALA A 181 -20.74 -7.05 6.41
CA ALA A 181 -19.85 -7.87 5.61
C ALA A 181 -19.11 -7.05 4.53
N GLU A 182 -19.78 -6.08 3.88
CA GLU A 182 -19.16 -5.13 2.96
C GLU A 182 -18.03 -4.34 3.66
N ARG A 183 -18.34 -3.78 4.83
CA ARG A 183 -17.35 -3.04 5.62
C ARG A 183 -16.16 -3.91 6.05
N ALA A 184 -16.40 -5.18 6.38
CA ALA A 184 -15.35 -6.12 6.70
C ALA A 184 -14.51 -6.49 5.45
N ALA A 185 -15.15 -6.58 4.27
CA ALA A 185 -14.46 -6.82 2.99
C ALA A 185 -13.57 -5.62 2.60
N GLU A 186 -14.01 -4.38 2.81
CA GLU A 186 -13.18 -3.20 2.63
C GLU A 186 -11.91 -3.26 3.51
N ILE A 187 -12.07 -3.63 4.79
CA ILE A 187 -10.95 -3.79 5.73
C ILE A 187 -9.96 -4.86 5.24
N SER A 188 -10.49 -6.00 4.81
CA SER A 188 -9.67 -7.11 4.32
C SER A 188 -8.94 -6.75 3.01
N ASN A 189 -9.59 -5.99 2.14
CA ASN A 189 -8.99 -5.53 0.89
C ASN A 189 -7.87 -4.50 1.11
N GLU A 190 -8.01 -3.58 2.06
CA GLU A 190 -6.93 -2.67 2.44
C GLU A 190 -5.73 -3.43 3.02
N LEU A 191 -6.00 -4.44 3.85
CA LEU A 191 -4.98 -5.31 4.40
C LEU A 191 -4.24 -6.09 3.30
N ALA A 192 -4.98 -6.63 2.33
CA ALA A 192 -4.43 -7.30 1.15
C ALA A 192 -3.63 -6.35 0.24
N ALA A 193 -4.08 -5.11 0.09
CA ALA A 193 -3.38 -4.08 -0.67
C ALA A 193 -2.05 -3.69 0.00
N PHE A 194 -2.07 -3.49 1.32
CA PHE A 194 -0.87 -3.27 2.12
C PHE A 194 0.16 -4.38 1.91
N SER A 195 -0.25 -5.64 2.01
CA SER A 195 0.63 -6.80 1.83
C SER A 195 1.16 -6.99 0.40
N ARG A 196 0.42 -6.57 -0.64
CA ARG A 196 0.84 -6.72 -2.06
C ARG A 196 1.88 -5.69 -2.49
N GLN A 197 1.86 -4.51 -1.90
CA GLN A 197 2.71 -3.39 -2.34
C GLN A 197 4.21 -3.61 -2.13
N GLU A 198 4.60 -4.46 -1.19
CA GLU A 198 6.01 -4.74 -0.95
C GLU A 198 6.60 -5.81 -1.87
N MET A 199 5.79 -6.63 -2.52
CA MET A 199 6.31 -7.70 -3.40
C MET A 199 6.65 -7.23 -4.82
N GLU A 200 6.12 -6.10 -5.25
CA GLU A 200 6.46 -5.54 -6.56
C GLU A 200 7.76 -4.75 -6.43
N THR A 201 8.81 -5.20 -7.11
CA THR A 201 10.03 -4.39 -7.30
C THR A 201 9.63 -3.01 -7.81
N PRO A 202 9.99 -1.92 -7.10
CA PRO A 202 9.58 -0.58 -7.54
C PRO A 202 10.07 -0.33 -8.96
N ARG A 203 9.19 0.14 -9.84
CA ARG A 203 9.59 0.66 -11.15
C ARG A 203 10.25 2.03 -10.97
N ALA A 204 11.39 2.03 -10.30
CA ALA A 204 12.10 3.25 -9.95
C ALA A 204 12.70 3.91 -11.19
N VAL A 205 12.13 5.02 -11.58
CA VAL A 205 12.64 5.90 -12.64
C VAL A 205 13.11 7.23 -12.06
N PRO A 206 14.12 7.90 -12.67
CA PRO A 206 14.49 9.23 -12.25
C PRO A 206 13.31 10.18 -12.37
N GLY A 207 12.98 10.92 -11.29
CA GLY A 207 11.83 11.80 -11.25
C GLY A 207 12.07 13.06 -10.44
N ASN A 208 11.14 14.03 -10.61
CA ASN A 208 11.11 15.28 -9.84
C ASN A 208 10.15 15.12 -8.64
N LEU A 209 10.73 15.04 -7.46
CA LEU A 209 9.95 14.85 -6.24
C LEU A 209 9.03 16.05 -5.92
N ASN A 210 9.42 17.28 -6.32
CA ASN A 210 8.56 18.45 -6.18
C ASN A 210 7.22 18.31 -6.92
N ALA A 211 7.23 17.67 -8.08
CA ALA A 211 5.99 17.45 -8.85
C ALA A 211 5.01 16.53 -8.08
N VAL A 212 5.53 15.47 -7.46
CA VAL A 212 4.70 14.56 -6.64
C VAL A 212 4.18 15.28 -5.39
N VAL A 213 5.05 16.04 -4.71
CA VAL A 213 4.69 16.82 -3.50
C VAL A 213 3.59 17.84 -3.82
N ASN A 214 3.73 18.61 -4.91
CA ASN A 214 2.73 19.57 -5.30
C ASN A 214 1.36 18.94 -5.52
N ARG A 215 1.29 17.84 -6.29
CA ARG A 215 0.02 17.13 -6.52
C ARG A 215 -0.63 16.63 -5.22
N CYS A 216 0.16 16.07 -4.31
CA CYS A 216 -0.35 15.62 -3.02
C CYS A 216 -0.89 16.78 -2.17
N VAL A 217 -0.18 17.90 -2.13
CA VAL A 217 -0.61 19.09 -1.37
C VAL A 217 -1.86 19.71 -1.98
N ASP A 218 -1.92 19.86 -3.30
CA ASP A 218 -3.08 20.44 -3.98
C ASP A 218 -4.33 19.63 -3.74
N PHE A 219 -4.23 18.29 -3.69
CA PHE A 219 -5.33 17.41 -3.31
C PHE A 219 -5.91 17.78 -1.93
N PHE A 220 -5.06 17.86 -0.89
CA PHE A 220 -5.53 18.19 0.46
C PHE A 220 -5.97 19.65 0.61
N ARG A 221 -5.31 20.58 -0.08
CA ARG A 221 -5.69 21.99 -0.09
C ARG A 221 -7.10 22.21 -0.60
N ASN A 222 -7.48 21.48 -1.66
CA ASN A 222 -8.82 21.56 -2.24
C ASN A 222 -9.87 20.84 -1.37
N ALA A 223 -9.48 19.76 -0.67
CA ALA A 223 -10.38 18.98 0.18
C ALA A 223 -10.61 19.58 1.58
N SER A 224 -9.60 20.23 2.18
CA SER A 224 -9.65 20.73 3.56
C SER A 224 -10.24 22.13 3.71
N GLY A 225 -10.58 22.82 2.62
CA GLY A 225 -11.14 24.17 2.67
C GLY A 225 -10.17 25.21 3.29
N ALA A 226 -10.71 26.35 3.72
CA ALA A 226 -9.91 27.48 4.25
C ALA A 226 -9.36 27.32 5.69
N SER A 227 -9.53 26.14 6.31
CA SER A 227 -9.19 25.93 7.73
C SER A 227 -7.71 25.65 8.00
N ILE A 228 -6.92 25.31 6.97
CA ILE A 228 -5.49 24.97 7.10
C ILE A 228 -4.66 25.91 6.21
N ALA A 229 -3.67 26.59 6.81
CA ALA A 229 -2.69 27.38 6.09
C ALA A 229 -1.56 26.46 5.55
N TRP A 230 -1.36 26.46 4.25
CA TRP A 230 -0.32 25.69 3.58
C TRP A 230 0.88 26.56 3.23
N LYS A 231 2.05 26.22 3.75
CA LYS A 231 3.32 26.89 3.45
C LYS A 231 4.23 25.96 2.67
N MET A 232 4.51 26.33 1.41
CA MET A 232 5.38 25.56 0.52
C MET A 232 6.75 26.20 0.41
N GLN A 233 7.82 25.41 0.64
CA GLN A 233 9.21 25.85 0.53
C GLN A 233 9.99 24.81 -0.27
N LEU A 234 9.76 24.76 -1.58
CA LEU A 234 10.33 23.75 -2.46
C LEU A 234 11.65 24.25 -3.06
N GLU A 235 12.69 23.44 -2.95
CA GLU A 235 14.01 23.67 -3.56
C GLU A 235 13.90 23.65 -5.09
N ARG A 236 14.27 24.76 -5.75
CA ARG A 236 14.17 24.88 -7.21
C ARG A 236 15.17 23.99 -7.95
N GLY A 237 16.35 23.77 -7.36
CA GLY A 237 17.42 22.94 -7.88
C GLY A 237 17.41 21.53 -7.28
N LEU A 238 16.23 20.92 -7.13
CA LEU A 238 16.13 19.60 -6.51
C LEU A 238 16.83 18.54 -7.35
N PHE A 239 17.59 17.65 -6.71
CA PHE A 239 18.24 16.51 -7.37
C PHE A 239 17.23 15.48 -7.84
N ALA A 240 17.59 14.74 -8.89
CA ALA A 240 16.77 13.64 -9.41
C ALA A 240 16.84 12.45 -8.45
N ALA A 241 15.72 12.05 -7.91
CA ALA A 241 15.59 10.82 -7.14
C ALA A 241 14.99 9.70 -8.03
N ARG A 242 15.37 8.44 -7.77
CA ARG A 242 14.79 7.28 -8.46
C ARG A 242 13.68 6.70 -7.61
N PHE A 243 12.45 6.72 -8.10
CA PHE A 243 11.29 6.20 -7.38
C PHE A 243 10.17 5.72 -8.31
N ASP A 244 9.30 4.89 -7.77
CA ASP A 244 7.99 4.58 -8.33
C ASP A 244 7.03 5.69 -7.90
N GLU A 245 6.57 6.47 -8.87
CA GLU A 245 5.77 7.66 -8.61
C GLU A 245 4.47 7.36 -7.87
N ALA A 246 3.75 6.29 -8.27
CA ALA A 246 2.49 5.92 -7.65
C ALA A 246 2.66 5.49 -6.18
N LYS A 247 3.70 4.71 -5.91
CA LYS A 247 4.03 4.26 -4.55
C LYS A 247 4.45 5.43 -3.67
N LEU A 248 5.32 6.32 -4.17
CA LEU A 248 5.78 7.46 -3.39
C LEU A 248 4.66 8.48 -3.14
N GLN A 249 3.79 8.72 -4.14
CA GLN A 249 2.59 9.53 -3.96
C GLN A 249 1.72 8.96 -2.83
N GLN A 250 1.51 7.65 -2.79
CA GLN A 250 0.75 7.00 -1.72
C GLN A 250 1.38 7.20 -0.34
N ALA A 251 2.72 7.09 -0.22
CA ALA A 251 3.42 7.35 1.03
C ALA A 251 3.21 8.80 1.50
N LEU A 252 3.37 9.78 0.60
CA LEU A 252 3.17 11.20 0.88
C LEU A 252 1.72 11.51 1.28
N MET A 253 0.75 10.91 0.58
CA MET A 253 -0.67 11.05 0.92
C MET A 253 -0.96 10.59 2.35
N LYS A 254 -0.40 9.45 2.79
CA LYS A 254 -0.59 8.95 4.17
C LYS A 254 0.07 9.84 5.23
N VAL A 255 1.19 10.46 4.91
CA VAL A 255 1.84 11.43 5.81
C VAL A 255 1.02 12.73 5.89
N LEU A 256 0.55 13.25 4.76
CA LEU A 256 -0.28 14.46 4.71
C LEU A 256 -1.65 14.25 5.38
N GLU A 257 -2.29 13.09 5.16
CA GLU A 257 -3.52 12.70 5.87
C GLU A 257 -3.34 12.77 7.39
N ASN A 258 -2.24 12.20 7.89
CA ASN A 258 -1.92 12.27 9.32
C ASN A 258 -1.69 13.70 9.82
N ALA A 259 -1.05 14.56 9.04
CA ALA A 259 -0.83 15.96 9.38
C ALA A 259 -2.15 16.75 9.45
N VAL A 260 -3.03 16.57 8.46
CA VAL A 260 -4.37 17.19 8.43
C VAL A 260 -5.21 16.74 9.63
N GLU A 261 -5.24 15.44 9.93
CA GLU A 261 -5.98 14.88 11.06
C GLU A 261 -5.42 15.27 12.44
N ALA A 262 -4.14 15.61 12.51
CA ALA A 262 -3.53 16.09 13.77
C ALA A 262 -4.02 17.50 14.16
N ILE A 263 -4.56 18.26 13.20
CA ILE A 263 -5.10 19.59 13.41
C ILE A 263 -6.57 19.50 13.78
N THR A 264 -6.89 19.60 15.07
CA THR A 264 -8.25 19.38 15.60
C THR A 264 -9.01 20.68 15.88
N SER A 265 -8.34 21.81 16.03
CA SER A 265 -8.96 23.11 16.34
C SER A 265 -8.01 24.29 16.07
N GLY A 266 -8.56 25.46 15.75
CA GLY A 266 -7.82 26.70 15.57
C GLY A 266 -7.30 26.93 14.14
N SER A 267 -6.29 27.81 14.01
CA SER A 267 -5.59 28.06 12.75
C SER A 267 -4.56 26.96 12.51
N GLY A 268 -4.93 25.94 11.75
CA GLY A 268 -4.00 24.88 11.35
C GLY A 268 -2.94 25.41 10.37
N GLN A 269 -1.71 24.92 10.51
CA GLN A 269 -0.65 25.21 9.56
C GLN A 269 0.10 23.91 9.22
N ILE A 270 0.26 23.66 7.92
CA ILE A 270 1.14 22.59 7.42
C ILE A 270 2.22 23.25 6.56
N THR A 271 3.47 22.98 6.89
CA THR A 271 4.63 23.43 6.14
C THR A 271 5.23 22.24 5.40
N VAL A 272 5.43 22.37 4.10
CA VAL A 272 6.09 21.35 3.28
C VAL A 272 7.36 21.95 2.68
N GLN A 273 8.49 21.28 2.95
CA GLN A 273 9.80 21.72 2.46
C GLN A 273 10.47 20.60 1.69
N THR A 274 11.21 20.96 0.64
CA THR A 274 12.14 20.04 -0.02
C THR A 274 13.54 20.65 -0.03
N ARG A 275 14.55 19.79 0.12
CA ARG A 275 15.95 20.22 0.07
C ARG A 275 16.86 19.07 -0.40
N ASN A 276 17.98 19.45 -1.00
CA ASN A 276 19.07 18.53 -1.28
C ASN A 276 19.92 18.33 0.00
N LEU A 277 20.42 17.11 0.19
CA LEU A 277 21.25 16.76 1.32
C LEU A 277 22.43 15.89 0.83
N GLU A 278 23.63 16.24 1.22
CA GLU A 278 24.84 15.46 0.96
C GLU A 278 25.44 15.03 2.31
N LEU A 279 25.50 13.73 2.51
CA LEU A 279 26.06 13.12 3.70
C LEU A 279 27.44 12.52 3.37
N THR A 280 28.47 13.05 3.99
CA THR A 280 29.85 12.54 3.86
C THR A 280 30.08 11.30 4.72
N GLU A 281 29.29 11.15 5.78
CA GLU A 281 29.36 10.04 6.73
C GLU A 281 27.95 9.50 7.01
N PRO A 282 27.83 8.22 7.43
CA PRO A 282 26.56 7.66 7.87
C PRO A 282 25.98 8.52 9.01
N THR A 283 24.75 8.95 8.84
CA THR A 283 24.08 9.87 9.77
C THR A 283 22.78 9.27 10.26
N GLN A 284 22.48 9.46 11.54
CA GLN A 284 21.19 9.09 12.12
C GLN A 284 20.36 10.34 12.39
N ASP A 285 19.16 10.37 11.80
CA ASP A 285 18.12 11.35 12.13
C ASP A 285 16.92 10.62 12.75
N ARG A 286 16.81 10.64 14.06
CA ARG A 286 15.74 9.96 14.82
C ARG A 286 15.65 8.47 14.43
N ASN A 287 14.55 8.11 13.76
CA ASN A 287 14.26 6.74 13.30
C ASN A 287 14.95 6.39 11.98
N ALA A 288 15.42 7.40 11.22
CA ALA A 288 16.08 7.18 9.93
C ALA A 288 17.58 6.98 10.11
N GLN A 289 18.10 5.94 9.44
CA GLN A 289 19.53 5.70 9.29
C GLN A 289 19.90 5.90 7.83
N LEU A 290 20.78 6.84 7.58
CA LEU A 290 21.19 7.24 6.26
C LEU A 290 22.65 6.89 6.06
N ALA A 291 22.97 6.14 5.03
CA ALA A 291 24.35 5.92 4.60
C ALA A 291 24.94 7.22 4.05
N ALA A 292 26.27 7.30 3.97
CA ALA A 292 26.92 8.36 3.22
C ALA A 292 26.41 8.36 1.78
N GLY A 293 26.05 9.53 1.25
CA GLY A 293 25.48 9.63 -0.10
C GLY A 293 24.71 10.93 -0.31
N THR A 294 24.10 11.03 -1.49
CA THR A 294 23.27 12.18 -1.87
C THR A 294 21.79 11.80 -1.72
N TYR A 295 21.03 12.71 -1.14
CA TYR A 295 19.60 12.52 -0.86
C TYR A 295 18.80 13.77 -1.24
N VAL A 296 17.53 13.55 -1.48
CA VAL A 296 16.49 14.58 -1.43
C VAL A 296 15.67 14.34 -0.17
N CYS A 297 15.46 15.38 0.61
CA CYS A 297 14.62 15.36 1.80
C CYS A 297 13.31 16.10 1.53
N VAL A 298 12.18 15.46 1.82
CA VAL A 298 10.86 16.10 1.95
C VAL A 298 10.51 16.17 3.41
N GLU A 299 10.25 17.35 3.93
CA GLU A 299 9.79 17.57 5.30
C GLU A 299 8.35 18.09 5.29
N ILE A 300 7.47 17.41 6.03
CA ILE A 300 6.09 17.78 6.26
C ILE A 300 5.91 18.02 7.74
N ALA A 301 5.67 19.27 8.12
CA ALA A 301 5.51 19.71 9.50
C ALA A 301 4.12 20.31 9.73
N ASP A 302 3.40 19.82 10.73
CA ASP A 302 2.13 20.36 11.20
C ASP A 302 2.27 21.04 12.58
N ASN A 303 1.34 21.92 12.91
CA ASN A 303 1.19 22.51 14.23
C ASN A 303 0.06 21.87 15.05
N GLY A 304 -0.23 20.59 14.78
CA GLY A 304 -1.29 19.84 15.44
C GLY A 304 -0.96 19.39 16.86
N ARG A 305 -1.66 18.36 17.32
CA ARG A 305 -1.55 17.83 18.71
C ARG A 305 -0.18 17.24 19.06
N GLY A 306 0.67 16.94 18.09
CA GLY A 306 1.97 16.29 18.29
C GLY A 306 1.88 14.82 18.65
N ILE A 307 3.02 14.25 19.11
CA ILE A 307 3.17 12.82 19.45
C ILE A 307 3.83 12.72 20.83
N GLU A 308 3.27 11.86 21.69
CA GLU A 308 3.84 11.54 22.98
C GLU A 308 5.17 10.77 22.85
N PRO A 309 6.17 11.03 23.70
CA PRO A 309 7.50 10.42 23.59
C PRO A 309 7.50 8.89 23.66
N ASP A 310 6.62 8.28 24.43
CA ASP A 310 6.45 6.83 24.56
C ASP A 310 5.79 6.17 23.34
N VAL A 311 5.11 6.96 22.52
CA VAL A 311 4.46 6.54 21.27
C VAL A 311 5.47 6.51 20.10
N LEU A 312 6.44 7.42 20.08
CA LEU A 312 7.41 7.57 18.99
C LEU A 312 8.13 6.27 18.57
N PRO A 313 8.55 5.36 19.46
CA PRO A 313 9.19 4.10 19.07
C PRO A 313 8.26 3.14 18.30
N ARG A 314 6.94 3.33 18.42
CA ARG A 314 5.91 2.42 17.93
C ARG A 314 5.15 2.92 16.71
N ILE A 315 5.37 4.16 16.28
CA ILE A 315 4.58 4.80 15.21
C ILE A 315 4.62 4.08 13.85
N PHE A 316 5.66 3.29 13.61
CA PHE A 316 5.80 2.49 12.39
C PHE A 316 5.37 1.03 12.59
N GLU A 317 4.93 0.64 13.80
CA GLU A 317 4.36 -0.69 14.02
C GLU A 317 3.02 -0.79 13.28
N PRO A 318 2.83 -1.79 12.40
CA PRO A 318 1.54 -2.01 11.77
C PRO A 318 0.43 -2.22 12.80
N PHE A 319 -0.75 -1.68 12.52
CA PHE A 319 -1.94 -1.70 13.39
C PHE A 319 -1.82 -0.85 14.68
N PHE A 320 -0.70 -0.20 14.91
CA PHE A 320 -0.56 0.70 16.04
C PHE A 320 -1.23 2.04 15.74
N THR A 321 -2.17 2.46 16.58
CA THR A 321 -2.87 3.74 16.46
C THR A 321 -3.23 4.31 17.82
N THR A 322 -3.15 5.63 17.96
CA THR A 322 -3.66 6.40 19.10
C THR A 322 -5.00 7.09 18.79
N LYS A 323 -5.53 6.93 17.56
CA LYS A 323 -6.72 7.64 17.05
C LYS A 323 -8.04 6.88 17.22
N GLY A 324 -8.09 5.83 18.05
CA GLY A 324 -9.31 5.05 18.32
C GLY A 324 -9.69 4.07 17.20
N LYS A 325 -10.92 3.50 17.27
CA LYS A 325 -11.36 2.37 16.42
C LYS A 325 -11.58 2.71 14.92
N THR A 326 -11.59 3.97 14.56
CA THR A 326 -11.80 4.42 13.17
C THR A 326 -10.52 4.37 12.33
N HIS A 327 -9.35 4.38 12.97
CA HIS A 327 -8.06 4.39 12.30
C HIS A 327 -7.33 3.06 12.51
N ARG A 328 -6.84 2.48 11.43
CA ARG A 328 -6.29 1.10 11.42
C ARG A 328 -4.81 1.01 11.77
N GLY A 329 -4.10 2.14 11.92
CA GLY A 329 -2.68 2.17 12.24
C GLY A 329 -1.76 1.62 11.14
N LEU A 330 -2.17 1.69 9.87
CA LEU A 330 -1.38 1.21 8.73
C LEU A 330 -0.66 2.33 7.97
N GLY A 331 -1.08 3.59 8.12
CA GLY A 331 -0.62 4.69 7.27
C GLY A 331 0.88 4.96 7.33
N LEU A 332 1.44 5.14 8.55
CA LEU A 332 2.88 5.39 8.71
C LEU A 332 3.74 4.14 8.47
N ALA A 333 3.24 2.95 8.80
CA ALA A 333 3.91 1.69 8.49
C ALA A 333 4.05 1.52 6.97
N LEU A 334 3.00 1.85 6.21
CA LEU A 334 2.99 1.83 4.75
C LEU A 334 3.99 2.85 4.17
N ALA A 335 3.98 4.08 4.65
CA ALA A 335 4.91 5.11 4.20
C ALA A 335 6.37 4.70 4.47
N TYR A 336 6.64 4.12 5.64
CA TYR A 336 7.95 3.59 6.00
C TYR A 336 8.39 2.46 5.06
N GLY A 337 7.51 1.46 4.80
CA GLY A 337 7.81 0.34 3.90
C GLY A 337 8.12 0.82 2.48
N ILE A 338 7.28 1.70 1.92
CA ILE A 338 7.50 2.26 0.59
C ILE A 338 8.85 2.96 0.49
N VAL A 339 9.16 3.86 1.41
CA VAL A 339 10.41 4.65 1.40
C VAL A 339 11.62 3.73 1.58
N SER A 340 11.56 2.77 2.50
CA SER A 340 12.63 1.79 2.75
C SER A 340 12.92 0.91 1.53
N ASN A 341 11.88 0.49 0.79
CA ASN A 341 12.04 -0.30 -0.44
C ASN A 341 12.67 0.48 -1.60
N HIS A 342 12.66 1.82 -1.51
CA HIS A 342 13.40 2.70 -2.42
C HIS A 342 14.80 3.04 -1.90
N GLY A 343 15.29 2.39 -0.83
CA GLY A 343 16.58 2.67 -0.21
C GLY A 343 16.62 3.99 0.57
N GLY A 344 15.47 4.56 0.87
CA GLY A 344 15.29 5.80 1.62
C GLY A 344 15.12 5.59 3.13
N GLY A 345 14.89 6.68 3.86
CA GLY A 345 14.63 6.67 5.30
C GLY A 345 13.49 7.60 5.70
N VAL A 346 12.82 7.30 6.81
CA VAL A 346 11.76 8.15 7.38
C VAL A 346 12.13 8.53 8.81
N ALA A 347 12.20 9.81 9.10
CA ALA A 347 12.41 10.35 10.44
C ALA A 347 11.16 11.08 10.92
N VAL A 348 10.77 10.85 12.17
CA VAL A 348 9.63 11.53 12.78
C VAL A 348 10.07 12.18 14.08
N SER A 349 9.65 13.42 14.26
CA SER A 349 9.82 14.16 15.50
C SER A 349 8.53 14.89 15.84
N GLY A 350 8.17 14.93 17.11
CA GLY A 350 6.99 15.63 17.60
C GLY A 350 7.06 15.80 19.09
N GLN A 351 6.33 16.76 19.59
CA GLN A 351 6.12 16.99 21.01
C GLN A 351 4.63 17.29 21.24
N PRO A 352 4.04 16.84 22.35
CA PRO A 352 2.66 17.12 22.66
C PRO A 352 2.35 18.62 22.61
N GLY A 353 1.35 19.02 21.82
CA GLY A 353 0.93 20.40 21.63
C GLY A 353 1.84 21.29 20.78
N ALA A 354 2.97 20.79 20.28
CA ALA A 354 3.91 21.54 19.45
C ALA A 354 3.93 21.07 17.97
N GLY A 355 3.08 20.08 17.64
CA GLY A 355 2.99 19.52 16.30
C GLY A 355 3.96 18.39 16.01
N THR A 356 3.95 17.95 14.75
CA THR A 356 4.78 16.82 14.27
C THR A 356 5.53 17.24 13.01
N SER A 357 6.78 16.78 12.87
CA SER A 357 7.55 16.86 11.63
C SER A 357 7.93 15.46 11.17
N VAL A 358 7.56 15.12 9.93
CA VAL A 358 7.93 13.90 9.23
C VAL A 358 8.88 14.24 8.11
N ARG A 359 10.07 13.63 8.10
CA ARG A 359 11.09 13.81 7.07
C ARG A 359 11.27 12.49 6.30
N ILE A 360 11.15 12.58 5.00
CA ILE A 360 11.33 11.47 4.06
C ILE A 360 12.61 11.74 3.27
N TYR A 361 13.57 10.83 3.33
CA TYR A 361 14.84 10.89 2.64
C TYR A 361 14.82 9.89 1.48
N MET A 362 15.06 10.38 0.26
CA MET A 362 15.15 9.55 -0.93
C MET A 362 16.56 9.63 -1.51
N PRO A 363 17.23 8.50 -1.80
CA PRO A 363 18.51 8.51 -2.51
C PRO A 363 18.37 9.26 -3.84
N ALA A 364 19.34 10.11 -4.14
CA ALA A 364 19.31 10.96 -5.32
C ALA A 364 20.66 10.98 -6.04
N GLU A 365 20.61 11.32 -7.32
CA GLU A 365 21.78 11.56 -8.15
C GLU A 365 22.02 13.08 -8.20
N LYS A 366 23.29 13.53 -8.19
CA LYS A 366 23.65 14.96 -8.33
C LYS A 366 23.34 15.52 -9.73
N GLN A 367 22.24 15.11 -10.31
CA GLN A 367 21.69 15.68 -11.53
C GLN A 367 20.41 16.41 -11.15
N LEU A 368 20.24 17.61 -11.67
CA LEU A 368 18.99 18.34 -11.49
C LEU A 368 17.85 17.46 -12.00
N ALA A 369 16.82 17.29 -11.17
CA ALA A 369 15.59 16.68 -11.62
C ALA A 369 15.09 17.49 -12.82
N ARG A 370 15.10 16.88 -14.00
CA ARG A 370 14.38 17.48 -15.12
C ARG A 370 12.95 17.66 -14.65
N GLU A 371 12.41 18.86 -14.81
CA GLU A 371 10.96 18.95 -14.85
C GLU A 371 10.57 17.83 -15.79
N SER A 372 9.75 16.90 -15.31
CA SER A 372 9.16 15.91 -16.19
C SER A 372 8.40 16.75 -17.23
N ALA A 373 9.11 17.09 -18.31
CA ALA A 373 8.43 17.32 -19.55
C ALA A 373 7.71 16.00 -19.74
N GLY A 374 6.46 15.96 -19.33
CA GLY A 374 5.56 14.91 -19.71
C GLY A 374 5.88 14.68 -21.15
N ALA A 375 6.18 13.46 -21.52
CA ALA A 375 6.44 13.07 -22.90
C ALA A 375 5.49 13.92 -23.73
N GLY A 376 6.04 14.74 -24.63
CA GLY A 376 5.35 15.87 -25.26
C GLY A 376 4.15 15.49 -26.12
N ASP A 377 3.33 14.63 -25.66
CA ASP A 377 1.96 14.43 -26.08
C ASP A 377 1.14 15.56 -25.43
N ASN A 378 0.65 16.45 -26.28
CA ASN A 378 -0.31 17.47 -25.89
C ASN A 378 -1.51 16.76 -25.20
N LEU A 379 -1.48 16.67 -23.86
CA LEU A 379 -2.51 16.01 -23.04
C LEU A 379 -3.80 16.84 -22.97
N HIS A 380 -3.77 18.08 -23.52
CA HIS A 380 -4.95 18.91 -23.64
C HIS A 380 -5.94 18.35 -24.66
N GLY A 381 -7.21 18.50 -24.36
CA GLY A 381 -8.32 18.12 -25.22
C GLY A 381 -9.44 19.15 -25.21
N SER A 382 -10.42 18.98 -26.10
CA SER A 382 -11.63 19.81 -26.16
C SER A 382 -12.89 18.93 -26.19
N GLU A 383 -12.69 17.62 -26.11
CA GLU A 383 -13.72 16.60 -26.23
C GLU A 383 -14.61 16.60 -24.99
N THR A 384 -15.84 16.12 -25.16
CA THR A 384 -16.81 15.99 -24.05
C THR A 384 -16.67 14.60 -23.41
N VAL A 385 -16.34 14.58 -22.12
CA VAL A 385 -16.13 13.37 -21.34
C VAL A 385 -17.18 13.24 -20.25
N LEU A 386 -17.90 12.12 -20.22
CA LEU A 386 -18.82 11.77 -19.13
C LEU A 386 -18.09 10.89 -18.12
N VAL A 387 -17.98 11.36 -16.89
CA VAL A 387 -17.37 10.60 -15.79
C VAL A 387 -18.50 10.03 -14.92
N VAL A 388 -18.44 8.71 -14.66
CA VAL A 388 -19.45 7.97 -13.90
C VAL A 388 -18.79 7.24 -12.74
N ASP A 389 -19.11 7.65 -11.52
CA ASP A 389 -18.59 7.04 -10.29
C ASP A 389 -19.56 7.34 -9.14
N ASP A 390 -19.79 6.43 -8.24
CA ASP A 390 -20.65 6.65 -7.07
C ASP A 390 -19.95 7.40 -5.94
N GLU A 391 -18.62 7.47 -5.99
CA GLU A 391 -17.81 8.20 -5.04
C GLU A 391 -17.66 9.68 -5.47
N THR A 392 -18.37 10.56 -4.77
CA THR A 392 -18.44 12.01 -5.08
C THR A 392 -17.05 12.67 -5.11
N LEU A 393 -16.15 12.22 -4.25
CA LEU A 393 -14.79 12.75 -4.18
C LEU A 393 -13.99 12.43 -5.45
N LEU A 394 -14.11 11.21 -5.94
CA LEU A 394 -13.44 10.74 -7.16
C LEU A 394 -14.02 11.42 -8.41
N LEU A 395 -15.33 11.63 -8.46
CA LEU A 395 -15.98 12.44 -9.49
C LEU A 395 -15.39 13.85 -9.54
N SER A 396 -15.36 14.54 -8.39
CA SER A 396 -14.86 15.92 -8.30
C SER A 396 -13.38 16.01 -8.68
N MET A 397 -12.55 15.05 -8.23
CA MET A 397 -11.13 15.00 -8.56
C MET A 397 -10.91 14.80 -10.07
N THR A 398 -11.61 13.82 -10.67
CA THR A 398 -11.52 13.52 -12.09
C THR A 398 -12.01 14.67 -12.95
N GLU A 399 -13.11 15.33 -12.56
CA GLU A 399 -13.63 16.53 -13.18
C GLU A 399 -12.60 17.66 -13.15
N THR A 400 -12.00 17.95 -12.00
CA THR A 400 -10.99 19.00 -11.83
C THR A 400 -9.80 18.77 -12.75
N ILE A 401 -9.21 17.55 -12.72
CA ILE A 401 -8.06 17.19 -13.55
C ILE A 401 -8.36 17.38 -15.04
N LEU A 402 -9.45 16.83 -15.52
CA LEU A 402 -9.77 16.85 -16.94
C LEU A 402 -10.17 18.25 -17.43
N THR A 403 -10.86 19.03 -16.60
CA THR A 403 -11.24 20.43 -16.90
C THR A 403 -10.00 21.32 -17.02
N GLU A 404 -9.00 21.16 -16.14
CA GLU A 404 -7.73 21.89 -16.19
C GLU A 404 -6.98 21.67 -17.50
N PHE A 405 -7.14 20.48 -18.13
CA PHE A 405 -6.57 20.14 -19.42
C PHE A 405 -7.49 20.38 -20.61
N GLY A 406 -8.58 21.15 -20.42
CA GLY A 406 -9.42 21.70 -21.49
C GLY A 406 -10.59 20.81 -21.90
N TYR A 407 -10.76 19.62 -21.32
CA TYR A 407 -11.91 18.74 -21.61
C TYR A 407 -13.23 19.32 -21.05
N LYS A 408 -14.33 19.07 -21.75
CA LYS A 408 -15.68 19.40 -21.26
C LYS A 408 -16.22 18.23 -20.46
N ILE A 409 -16.47 18.43 -19.17
CA ILE A 409 -16.83 17.33 -18.27
C ILE A 409 -18.31 17.35 -17.92
N LEU A 410 -18.91 16.16 -17.99
CA LEU A 410 -20.21 15.83 -17.45
C LEU A 410 -20.02 14.77 -16.37
N THR A 411 -20.74 14.84 -15.27
CA THR A 411 -20.61 13.89 -14.16
C THR A 411 -21.93 13.19 -13.87
N ALA A 412 -21.85 11.89 -13.53
CA ALA A 412 -22.98 11.10 -13.11
C ALA A 412 -22.60 10.22 -11.90
N SER A 413 -23.39 10.29 -10.83
CA SER A 413 -23.16 9.49 -9.62
C SER A 413 -23.79 8.09 -9.67
N SER A 414 -24.25 7.63 -10.84
CA SER A 414 -24.77 6.26 -11.07
C SER A 414 -24.93 5.97 -12.56
N GLY A 415 -24.96 4.69 -12.93
CA GLY A 415 -25.20 4.24 -14.30
C GLY A 415 -26.55 4.73 -14.88
N GLN A 416 -27.60 4.82 -14.05
CA GLN A 416 -28.91 5.32 -14.48
C GLN A 416 -28.86 6.81 -14.88
N LYS A 417 -28.18 7.65 -14.07
CA LYS A 417 -27.97 9.06 -14.41
C LYS A 417 -27.11 9.23 -15.65
N ALA A 418 -26.10 8.38 -15.82
CA ALA A 418 -25.26 8.37 -17.02
C ALA A 418 -26.09 8.10 -18.27
N LEU A 419 -26.96 7.10 -18.27
CA LEU A 419 -27.85 6.81 -19.39
C LEU A 419 -28.84 7.95 -19.68
N ALA A 420 -29.35 8.63 -18.65
CA ALA A 420 -30.20 9.79 -18.81
C ALA A 420 -29.48 10.98 -19.47
N ILE A 421 -28.17 11.16 -19.18
CA ILE A 421 -27.34 12.17 -19.84
C ILE A 421 -27.09 11.78 -21.29
N LEU A 422 -26.76 10.52 -21.57
CA LEU A 422 -26.48 10.01 -22.92
C LEU A 422 -27.72 9.99 -23.84
N ALA A 423 -28.91 9.94 -23.26
CA ALA A 423 -30.17 9.98 -24.00
C ALA A 423 -30.57 11.41 -24.47
N ARG A 424 -29.78 12.43 -24.16
CA ARG A 424 -30.06 13.81 -24.56
C ARG A 424 -29.52 14.08 -25.97
N ASP A 425 -30.40 14.43 -26.88
CA ASP A 425 -30.06 14.70 -28.30
C ASP A 425 -29.20 15.98 -28.49
N ASP A 426 -29.23 16.90 -27.50
CA ASP A 426 -28.46 18.15 -27.53
C ASP A 426 -27.00 18.00 -27.09
N LEU A 427 -26.60 16.81 -26.63
CA LEU A 427 -25.28 16.55 -26.08
C LEU A 427 -24.56 15.44 -26.84
N LYS A 428 -23.38 15.75 -27.35
CA LYS A 428 -22.46 14.76 -27.91
C LYS A 428 -21.39 14.42 -26.87
N VAL A 429 -21.38 13.18 -26.40
CA VAL A 429 -20.35 12.64 -25.53
C VAL A 429 -19.34 11.86 -26.38
N ASP A 430 -18.07 12.22 -26.28
CA ASP A 430 -16.98 11.58 -27.06
C ASP A 430 -16.36 10.39 -26.30
N LEU A 431 -16.31 10.47 -24.96
CA LEU A 431 -15.76 9.43 -24.08
C LEU A 431 -16.60 9.28 -22.81
N VAL A 432 -16.86 8.05 -22.41
CA VAL A 432 -17.41 7.70 -21.10
C VAL A 432 -16.33 7.04 -20.27
N ILE A 433 -16.06 7.58 -19.09
CA ILE A 433 -15.18 7.00 -18.07
C ILE A 433 -16.09 6.46 -16.96
N THR A 434 -16.07 5.16 -16.68
CA THR A 434 -16.96 4.57 -15.68
C THR A 434 -16.22 3.67 -14.70
N ASP A 435 -16.56 3.76 -13.41
CA ASP A 435 -16.23 2.70 -12.47
C ASP A 435 -17.00 1.42 -12.85
N LEU A 436 -16.36 0.28 -12.65
CA LEU A 436 -16.98 -1.03 -12.89
C LEU A 436 -17.87 -1.50 -11.73
N VAL A 437 -17.60 -1.02 -10.52
CA VAL A 437 -18.28 -1.44 -9.29
C VAL A 437 -19.05 -0.24 -8.73
N MET A 438 -20.35 -0.20 -9.00
CA MET A 438 -21.26 0.84 -8.52
C MET A 438 -22.56 0.24 -7.97
N PRO A 439 -23.21 0.87 -6.97
CA PRO A 439 -24.50 0.42 -6.47
C PRO A 439 -25.61 0.52 -7.53
N GLY A 440 -26.50 -0.46 -7.56
CA GLY A 440 -27.64 -0.53 -8.48
C GLY A 440 -27.22 -1.03 -9.86
N MET A 441 -26.95 -0.12 -10.80
CA MET A 441 -26.45 -0.49 -12.14
C MET A 441 -24.93 -0.52 -12.11
N SER A 442 -24.33 -1.70 -12.31
CA SER A 442 -22.87 -1.85 -12.40
C SER A 442 -22.32 -1.16 -13.65
N GLY A 443 -21.04 -0.75 -13.60
CA GLY A 443 -20.37 -0.18 -14.77
C GLY A 443 -20.30 -1.14 -15.95
N ARG A 444 -20.28 -2.46 -15.71
CA ARG A 444 -20.35 -3.46 -16.78
C ARG A 444 -21.69 -3.40 -17.52
N GLU A 445 -22.78 -3.38 -16.77
CA GLU A 445 -24.12 -3.26 -17.35
C GLU A 445 -24.28 -1.93 -18.11
N LEU A 446 -23.72 -0.85 -17.57
CA LEU A 446 -23.69 0.45 -18.25
C LEU A 446 -22.94 0.36 -19.60
N VAL A 447 -21.76 -0.25 -19.62
CA VAL A 447 -20.94 -0.46 -20.84
C VAL A 447 -21.70 -1.26 -21.88
N GLU A 448 -22.37 -2.34 -21.49
CA GLU A 448 -23.19 -3.16 -22.39
C GLU A 448 -24.31 -2.35 -23.02
N ARG A 449 -25.03 -1.55 -22.23
CA ARG A 449 -26.12 -0.69 -22.71
C ARG A 449 -25.62 0.43 -23.63
N ILE A 450 -24.46 1.03 -23.34
CA ILE A 450 -23.87 2.06 -24.19
C ILE A 450 -23.47 1.45 -25.56
N ARG A 451 -22.91 0.26 -25.59
CA ARG A 451 -22.51 -0.42 -26.83
C ARG A 451 -23.69 -0.76 -27.75
N GLN A 452 -24.89 -0.85 -27.21
CA GLN A 452 -26.11 -1.08 -28.01
C GLN A 452 -26.64 0.21 -28.66
N GLN A 453 -26.10 1.38 -28.30
CA GLN A 453 -26.46 2.67 -28.89
C GLN A 453 -25.58 2.95 -30.13
N ALA A 454 -26.14 3.57 -31.13
CA ALA A 454 -25.40 3.98 -32.34
C ALA A 454 -25.65 5.47 -32.62
N PRO A 455 -24.60 6.31 -32.71
CA PRO A 455 -23.18 6.01 -32.50
C PRO A 455 -22.82 5.91 -31.00
N ALA A 456 -22.08 4.87 -30.62
CA ALA A 456 -21.64 4.70 -29.25
C ALA A 456 -20.42 5.58 -28.95
N PRO A 457 -20.34 6.29 -27.82
CA PRO A 457 -19.14 6.97 -27.35
C PRO A 457 -18.02 5.96 -27.03
N ARG A 458 -16.77 6.42 -27.05
CA ARG A 458 -15.64 5.62 -26.55
C ARG A 458 -15.82 5.33 -25.07
N ILE A 459 -15.22 4.23 -24.59
CA ILE A 459 -15.37 3.80 -23.21
C ILE A 459 -14.00 3.55 -22.59
N LEU A 460 -13.80 4.08 -21.38
CA LEU A 460 -12.67 3.81 -20.50
C LEU A 460 -13.23 3.31 -19.15
N CYS A 461 -12.89 2.08 -18.79
CA CYS A 461 -13.31 1.52 -17.49
C CYS A 461 -12.27 1.84 -16.41
N MET A 462 -12.74 2.12 -15.20
CA MET A 462 -11.92 2.24 -13.99
C MET A 462 -12.25 1.12 -13.01
N SER A 463 -11.28 0.62 -12.25
CA SER A 463 -11.53 -0.32 -11.14
C SER A 463 -10.33 -0.43 -10.20
N GLY A 464 -10.59 -0.65 -8.93
CA GLY A 464 -9.58 -1.02 -7.92
C GLY A 464 -9.14 -2.48 -7.98
N TYR A 465 -9.83 -3.33 -8.74
CA TYR A 465 -9.53 -4.75 -8.85
C TYR A 465 -8.72 -5.08 -10.09
N SER A 466 -7.80 -6.06 -9.98
CA SER A 466 -7.15 -6.66 -11.15
C SER A 466 -8.15 -7.56 -11.87
N LEU A 467 -8.62 -7.12 -13.03
CA LEU A 467 -9.44 -7.94 -13.90
C LEU A 467 -8.59 -9.08 -14.49
N SER A 468 -9.15 -10.31 -14.53
CA SER A 468 -8.56 -11.43 -15.26
C SER A 468 -8.46 -11.13 -16.75
N ALA A 469 -7.57 -11.85 -17.47
CA ALA A 469 -7.37 -11.63 -18.92
C ALA A 469 -8.67 -11.72 -19.72
N ASP A 470 -9.56 -12.64 -19.38
CA ASP A 470 -10.87 -12.82 -20.00
C ASP A 470 -11.84 -11.66 -19.74
N GLN A 471 -11.66 -10.95 -18.63
CA GLN A 471 -12.50 -9.80 -18.25
C GLN A 471 -12.04 -8.48 -18.92
N ARG A 472 -10.88 -8.46 -19.55
CA ARG A 472 -10.32 -7.30 -20.28
C ARG A 472 -10.75 -7.22 -21.74
N ALA A 473 -11.57 -8.17 -22.23
CA ALA A 473 -11.89 -8.33 -23.65
C ALA A 473 -12.26 -7.00 -24.33
N GLY A 474 -11.26 -6.37 -24.94
CA GLY A 474 -11.41 -5.24 -25.87
C GLY A 474 -11.76 -3.87 -25.30
N THR A 475 -11.95 -3.67 -23.98
CA THR A 475 -12.26 -2.35 -23.43
C THR A 475 -11.04 -1.72 -22.76
N PRO A 476 -10.64 -0.48 -23.10
CA PRO A 476 -9.59 0.25 -22.43
C PRO A 476 -9.86 0.34 -20.92
N PHE A 477 -8.81 0.16 -20.12
CA PHE A 477 -8.92 0.06 -18.67
C PHE A 477 -7.87 0.93 -17.97
N LEU A 478 -8.28 1.61 -16.88
CA LEU A 478 -7.44 2.37 -15.96
C LEU A 478 -7.59 1.79 -14.55
N ARG A 479 -6.48 1.41 -13.94
CA ARG A 479 -6.48 0.83 -12.59
C ARG A 479 -6.48 1.93 -11.54
N LYS A 480 -7.38 1.85 -10.57
CA LYS A 480 -7.34 2.67 -9.34
C LYS A 480 -6.36 2.04 -8.31
N PRO A 481 -5.53 2.82 -7.61
CA PRO A 481 -5.36 4.26 -7.73
C PRO A 481 -4.53 4.64 -8.98
N PHE A 482 -4.82 5.80 -9.57
CA PHE A 482 -4.11 6.35 -10.74
C PHE A 482 -3.67 7.79 -10.49
N THR A 483 -2.62 8.19 -11.19
CA THR A 483 -2.13 9.57 -11.21
C THR A 483 -2.89 10.41 -12.24
N SER A 484 -2.85 11.74 -12.12
CA SER A 484 -3.42 12.65 -13.11
C SER A 484 -2.81 12.42 -14.50
N VAL A 485 -1.50 12.17 -14.56
CA VAL A 485 -0.79 11.90 -15.83
C VAL A 485 -1.26 10.59 -16.45
N GLU A 486 -1.44 9.53 -15.66
CA GLU A 486 -1.96 8.24 -16.17
C GLU A 486 -3.39 8.37 -16.68
N LEU A 487 -4.24 9.11 -15.96
CA LEU A 487 -5.61 9.40 -16.39
C LEU A 487 -5.59 10.15 -17.74
N LEU A 488 -4.87 11.26 -17.83
CA LEU A 488 -4.79 12.11 -19.02
C LEU A 488 -4.19 11.36 -20.21
N ALA A 489 -3.07 10.66 -20.01
CA ALA A 489 -2.45 9.85 -21.07
C ALA A 489 -3.38 8.74 -21.56
N LYS A 490 -4.12 8.10 -20.64
CA LYS A 490 -5.09 7.06 -21.02
C LYS A 490 -6.28 7.63 -21.74
N VAL A 491 -6.84 8.75 -21.26
CA VAL A 491 -7.92 9.49 -21.91
C VAL A 491 -7.52 9.89 -23.31
N LYS A 492 -6.36 10.55 -23.48
CA LYS A 492 -5.85 10.96 -24.79
C LYS A 492 -5.66 9.79 -25.73
N ARG A 493 -5.05 8.71 -25.24
CA ARG A 493 -4.86 7.49 -26.04
C ARG A 493 -6.19 6.87 -26.50
N VAL A 494 -7.21 6.84 -25.65
CA VAL A 494 -8.53 6.29 -25.99
C VAL A 494 -9.23 7.19 -27.00
N ILE A 495 -9.11 8.51 -26.85
CA ILE A 495 -9.72 9.49 -27.77
C ILE A 495 -9.00 9.50 -29.13
N THR A 496 -7.65 9.36 -29.15
CA THR A 496 -6.87 9.40 -30.40
C THR A 496 -6.74 8.06 -31.11
N ALA A 497 -7.05 6.94 -30.44
CA ALA A 497 -7.06 5.63 -31.07
C ALA A 497 -8.07 5.62 -32.22
N ASN A 498 -7.58 5.69 -33.45
CA ASN A 498 -8.39 5.46 -34.64
C ASN A 498 -9.01 4.06 -34.51
N LEU A 499 -10.30 3.94 -34.83
CA LEU A 499 -10.93 2.68 -35.15
C LEU A 499 -10.25 2.15 -36.45
N GLY A 500 -9.01 1.69 -36.28
CA GLY A 500 -8.35 0.88 -37.32
C GLY A 500 -9.11 -0.43 -37.39
N VAL A 501 -9.88 -0.55 -38.45
CA VAL A 501 -10.30 -1.81 -39.04
C VAL A 501 -9.02 -2.62 -39.25
N ASP A 502 -8.81 -3.64 -38.41
CA ASP A 502 -8.02 -4.79 -38.81
C ASP A 502 -8.86 -6.03 -38.55
N ALA A 503 -9.10 -6.69 -39.66
CA ALA A 503 -9.88 -7.90 -39.85
C ALA A 503 -9.31 -9.11 -39.13
#